data_34d3b7158ebb40289aec94a1c4f81b73
#
_entry.id   34d3b7158ebb40289aec94a1c4f81b73
#
_cell.length_a   1.000
_cell.length_b   1.000
_cell.length_c   1.000
_cell.angle_alpha   90.00
_cell.angle_beta   90.00
_cell.angle_gamma   90.00
#
_symmetry.space_group_name_H-M   'P 1'
#
loop_
_entity.id
_entity.type
_entity.pdbx_description
1 polymer ?
#
loop_
_entity_poly.entity_id
_entity_poly.type
_entity_poly.pdbx_seq_one_letter_code
_entity_poly.pdbx_strand_id
1 'polypeptide(L)'
;SDRYGFNNPDNEWDKKEINYFLVGDSFIHGNCVNRPHDISSVLRKLSNKSVLNLGLAGNGPLTEYATIREYLDKNVKKVIWVYFERNDLENLQEESGRKILKNYLNDLNFTQNLKLRQNEIDKIEIDLLESEKKKLKYLLLDDLISFIKFYRLRGMILSKFSKSINFQSDFKKILELSKKLTEKNYSKLYFVYLPEYDRYKKGMYNNTNYNL
;
A
#
# COMPACT_ATOMS: atom_id res chain seq x y z
N SER A 1 -15.16 -4.46 3.70
CA SER A 1 -14.23 -4.81 2.61
C SER A 1 -14.97 -5.50 1.48
N ASP A 2 -14.39 -5.49 0.29
CA ASP A 2 -14.84 -6.28 -0.85
C ASP A 2 -14.30 -7.72 -0.79
N ARG A 3 -14.57 -8.54 -1.84
CA ARG A 3 -14.13 -9.93 -1.96
C ARG A 3 -12.62 -10.16 -1.94
N TYR A 4 -11.81 -9.10 -2.11
CA TYR A 4 -10.36 -9.14 -2.08
C TYR A 4 -9.75 -8.38 -0.89
N GLY A 5 -10.58 -7.99 0.08
CA GLY A 5 -10.15 -7.30 1.29
C GLY A 5 -10.00 -5.78 1.19
N PHE A 6 -10.19 -5.18 0.00
CA PHE A 6 -10.06 -3.74 -0.20
C PHE A 6 -11.32 -2.96 0.20
N ASN A 7 -11.16 -1.63 0.34
CA ASN A 7 -12.24 -0.74 0.75
C ASN A 7 -13.14 -0.33 -0.44
N ASN A 8 -13.87 -1.30 -1.01
CA ASN A 8 -14.82 -1.07 -2.11
C ASN A 8 -16.21 -1.62 -1.80
N PRO A 9 -17.26 -1.11 -2.49
CA PRO A 9 -18.44 -1.92 -2.76
C PRO A 9 -18.04 -3.11 -3.63
N ASP A 10 -18.48 -4.33 -3.26
CA ASP A 10 -18.01 -5.55 -3.92
C ASP A 10 -18.34 -5.60 -5.42
N ASN A 11 -19.50 -5.06 -5.81
CA ASN A 11 -19.95 -5.00 -7.19
C ASN A 11 -19.14 -4.08 -8.11
N GLU A 12 -18.16 -3.30 -7.60
CA GLU A 12 -17.25 -2.53 -8.44
C GLU A 12 -16.35 -3.47 -9.27
N TRP A 13 -16.02 -4.65 -8.75
CA TRP A 13 -15.22 -5.65 -9.48
C TRP A 13 -15.95 -6.28 -10.67
N ASP A 14 -17.28 -6.22 -10.69
CA ASP A 14 -18.11 -6.82 -11.75
C ASP A 14 -18.38 -5.85 -12.91
N LYS A 15 -17.83 -4.64 -12.85
CA LYS A 15 -18.00 -3.64 -13.91
C LYS A 15 -17.24 -4.06 -15.18
N LYS A 16 -17.88 -3.94 -16.33
CA LYS A 16 -17.25 -4.21 -17.64
C LYS A 16 -16.05 -3.33 -17.91
N GLU A 17 -16.06 -2.12 -17.39
CA GLU A 17 -14.99 -1.13 -17.51
C GLU A 17 -14.76 -0.46 -16.16
N ILE A 18 -13.49 -0.40 -15.75
CA ILE A 18 -13.02 0.30 -14.57
C ILE A 18 -12.36 1.61 -15.02
N ASN A 19 -13.00 2.73 -14.71
CA ASN A 19 -12.49 4.02 -15.14
C ASN A 19 -11.27 4.48 -14.33
N TYR A 20 -11.26 4.17 -13.02
CA TYR A 20 -10.19 4.55 -12.12
C TYR A 20 -9.81 3.39 -11.21
N PHE A 21 -8.52 3.12 -11.14
CA PHE A 21 -7.88 2.13 -10.29
C PHE A 21 -6.91 2.87 -9.39
N LEU A 22 -7.25 3.04 -8.10
CA LEU A 22 -6.48 3.82 -7.15
C LEU A 22 -5.53 2.91 -6.39
N VAL A 23 -4.26 3.29 -6.30
CA VAL A 23 -3.27 2.65 -5.43
C VAL A 23 -2.60 3.70 -4.56
N GLY A 24 -2.19 3.30 -3.38
CA GLY A 24 -1.59 4.16 -2.37
C GLY A 24 -1.70 3.54 -0.98
N ASP A 25 -1.33 4.31 -0.01
CA ASP A 25 -1.28 3.96 1.40
C ASP A 25 -2.63 4.14 2.14
N SER A 26 -2.56 4.56 3.39
CA SER A 26 -3.69 4.83 4.28
C SER A 26 -4.64 5.92 3.77
N PHE A 27 -4.15 6.88 2.98
CA PHE A 27 -4.98 7.93 2.39
C PHE A 27 -5.94 7.36 1.35
N ILE A 28 -5.45 6.51 0.47
CA ILE A 28 -6.30 5.84 -0.53
C ILE A 28 -7.19 4.80 0.14
N HIS A 29 -6.67 4.05 1.13
CA HIS A 29 -7.50 3.15 1.94
C HIS A 29 -8.70 3.86 2.57
N GLY A 30 -8.56 5.14 2.94
CA GLY A 30 -9.57 5.88 3.69
C GLY A 30 -9.61 5.51 5.16
N ASN A 31 -8.45 5.21 5.77
CA ASN A 31 -8.31 4.65 7.11
C ASN A 31 -8.91 5.54 8.22
N CYS A 32 -8.94 6.87 8.00
CA CYS A 32 -9.45 7.84 8.99
C CYS A 32 -10.87 8.35 8.70
N VAL A 33 -11.54 7.82 7.69
CA VAL A 33 -12.88 8.26 7.28
C VAL A 33 -13.79 7.07 6.96
N ASN A 34 -15.09 7.23 7.25
CA ASN A 34 -16.07 6.24 6.85
C ASN A 34 -16.59 6.49 5.44
N ARG A 35 -16.97 5.42 4.73
CA ARG A 35 -17.75 5.59 3.49
C ARG A 35 -19.05 6.36 3.77
N PRO A 36 -19.46 7.27 2.90
CA PRO A 36 -18.94 7.55 1.54
C PRO A 36 -17.95 8.74 1.46
N HIS A 37 -17.20 9.00 2.52
CA HIS A 37 -16.33 10.19 2.62
C HIS A 37 -14.85 9.90 2.24
N ASP A 38 -14.52 8.65 1.92
CA ASP A 38 -13.20 8.28 1.39
C ASP A 38 -13.02 8.77 -0.06
N ILE A 39 -11.75 8.89 -0.48
CA ILE A 39 -11.38 9.43 -1.79
C ILE A 39 -12.08 8.68 -2.92
N SER A 40 -12.13 7.36 -2.85
CA SER A 40 -12.73 6.54 -3.91
C SER A 40 -14.25 6.73 -4.01
N SER A 41 -14.93 6.81 -2.89
CA SER A 41 -16.39 7.06 -2.85
C SER A 41 -16.74 8.46 -3.35
N VAL A 42 -15.95 9.47 -2.96
CA VAL A 42 -16.12 10.84 -3.47
C VAL A 42 -15.87 10.90 -4.97
N LEU A 43 -14.80 10.22 -5.45
CA LEU A 43 -14.49 10.19 -6.89
C LEU A 43 -15.60 9.48 -7.69
N ARG A 44 -16.16 8.35 -7.18
CA ARG A 44 -17.34 7.70 -7.81
C ARG A 44 -18.50 8.68 -7.94
N LYS A 45 -18.82 9.38 -6.86
CA LYS A 45 -19.92 10.34 -6.81
C LYS A 45 -19.72 11.50 -7.79
N LEU A 46 -18.54 12.12 -7.79
CA LEU A 46 -18.25 13.29 -8.61
C LEU A 46 -18.14 12.97 -10.10
N SER A 47 -17.54 11.83 -10.44
CA SER A 47 -17.31 11.45 -11.83
C SER A 47 -18.45 10.64 -12.43
N ASN A 48 -19.32 10.07 -11.63
CA ASN A 48 -20.31 9.06 -12.04
C ASN A 48 -19.65 7.87 -12.80
N LYS A 49 -18.45 7.44 -12.36
CA LYS A 49 -17.63 6.41 -12.98
C LYS A 49 -17.27 5.33 -11.98
N SER A 50 -16.90 4.15 -12.49
CA SER A 50 -16.38 3.03 -11.69
C SER A 50 -15.01 3.36 -11.13
N VAL A 51 -14.79 3.05 -9.84
CA VAL A 51 -13.54 3.29 -9.14
C VAL A 51 -13.21 2.08 -8.26
N LEU A 52 -12.08 1.45 -8.49
CA LEU A 52 -11.50 0.48 -7.57
C LEU A 52 -10.45 1.16 -6.68
N ASN A 53 -10.60 0.98 -5.39
CA ASN A 53 -9.66 1.41 -4.36
C ASN A 53 -8.83 0.20 -3.92
N LEU A 54 -7.54 0.22 -4.18
CA LEU A 54 -6.60 -0.81 -3.77
C LEU A 54 -5.54 -0.27 -2.81
N GLY A 55 -5.85 0.84 -2.14
CA GLY A 55 -5.01 1.35 -1.06
C GLY A 55 -5.12 0.49 0.19
N LEU A 56 -4.00 0.31 0.87
CA LEU A 56 -3.92 -0.34 2.18
C LEU A 56 -2.98 0.43 3.09
N ALA A 57 -3.40 0.61 4.35
CA ALA A 57 -2.59 1.33 5.33
C ALA A 57 -1.24 0.64 5.56
N GLY A 58 -0.16 1.42 5.50
CA GLY A 58 1.20 0.94 5.69
C GLY A 58 1.87 0.35 4.46
N ASN A 59 1.20 0.37 3.29
CA ASN A 59 1.85 0.05 2.03
C ASN A 59 2.86 1.14 1.66
N GLY A 60 3.94 0.71 1.04
CA GLY A 60 4.88 1.56 0.35
C GLY A 60 4.94 1.23 -1.15
N PRO A 61 5.78 1.94 -1.90
CA PRO A 61 5.81 1.86 -3.36
C PRO A 61 6.02 0.46 -3.94
N LEU A 62 6.75 -0.42 -3.27
CA LEU A 62 7.00 -1.78 -3.78
C LEU A 62 5.77 -2.69 -3.60
N THR A 63 5.06 -2.57 -2.48
CA THR A 63 3.78 -3.28 -2.26
C THR A 63 2.71 -2.74 -3.19
N GLU A 64 2.65 -1.43 -3.41
CA GLU A 64 1.72 -0.79 -4.32
C GLU A 64 1.94 -1.24 -5.77
N TYR A 65 3.21 -1.35 -6.20
CA TYR A 65 3.56 -1.95 -7.49
C TYR A 65 3.14 -3.42 -7.59
N ALA A 66 3.39 -4.21 -6.54
CA ALA A 66 2.94 -5.61 -6.49
C ALA A 66 1.41 -5.69 -6.61
N THR A 67 0.68 -4.79 -5.95
CA THR A 67 -0.79 -4.67 -6.05
C THR A 67 -1.23 -4.38 -7.49
N ILE A 68 -0.58 -3.44 -8.18
CA ILE A 68 -0.85 -3.20 -9.61
C ILE A 68 -0.62 -4.48 -10.42
N ARG A 69 0.46 -5.21 -10.17
CA ARG A 69 0.79 -6.44 -10.90
C ARG A 69 -0.23 -7.57 -10.72
N GLU A 70 -0.79 -7.69 -9.53
CA GLU A 70 -1.72 -8.78 -9.20
C GLU A 70 -3.18 -8.48 -9.60
N TYR A 71 -3.58 -7.21 -9.60
CA TYR A 71 -4.97 -6.83 -9.73
C TYR A 71 -5.33 -6.03 -10.98
N LEU A 72 -4.33 -5.49 -11.72
CA LEU A 72 -4.60 -4.70 -12.92
C LEU A 72 -5.08 -5.58 -14.08
N ASP A 73 -6.29 -5.31 -14.55
CA ASP A 73 -6.88 -5.95 -15.73
C ASP A 73 -6.96 -4.99 -16.94
N LYS A 74 -7.12 -5.56 -18.14
CA LYS A 74 -7.23 -4.80 -19.40
C LYS A 74 -8.45 -3.90 -19.52
N ASN A 75 -9.46 -4.10 -18.66
CA ASN A 75 -10.65 -3.25 -18.60
C ASN A 75 -10.45 -1.96 -17.80
N VAL A 76 -9.29 -1.78 -17.17
CA VAL A 76 -8.93 -0.56 -16.42
C VAL A 76 -8.46 0.53 -17.40
N LYS A 77 -9.01 1.75 -17.28
CA LYS A 77 -8.63 2.88 -18.15
C LYS A 77 -7.51 3.73 -17.56
N LYS A 78 -7.57 4.00 -16.26
CA LYS A 78 -6.62 4.89 -15.58
C LYS A 78 -6.21 4.29 -14.26
N VAL A 79 -4.91 4.21 -14.05
CA VAL A 79 -4.30 3.93 -12.75
C VAL A 79 -3.89 5.26 -12.14
N ILE A 80 -4.37 5.55 -10.94
CA ILE A 80 -4.00 6.74 -10.18
C ILE A 80 -3.21 6.25 -8.97
N TRP A 81 -1.92 6.58 -8.97
CA TRP A 81 -1.02 6.25 -7.89
C TRP A 81 -0.78 7.47 -7.03
N VAL A 82 -1.21 7.41 -5.76
CA VAL A 82 -1.02 8.49 -4.79
C VAL A 82 0.15 8.14 -3.90
N TYR A 83 1.18 8.93 -3.99
CA TYR A 83 2.39 8.85 -3.20
C TYR A 83 2.36 9.90 -2.08
N PHE A 84 2.55 9.49 -0.84
CA PHE A 84 2.59 10.38 0.30
C PHE A 84 4.03 10.65 0.74
N GLU A 85 4.41 11.94 0.75
CA GLU A 85 5.78 12.40 1.00
C GLU A 85 6.40 11.88 2.29
N ARG A 86 5.59 11.74 3.35
CA ARG A 86 6.11 11.51 4.69
C ARG A 86 6.69 10.12 4.89
N ASN A 87 6.01 9.07 4.43
CA ASN A 87 6.29 7.70 4.84
C ASN A 87 6.56 6.72 3.70
N ASP A 88 6.20 7.04 2.44
CA ASP A 88 6.31 6.05 1.36
C ASP A 88 7.75 5.60 1.10
N LEU A 89 8.74 6.49 1.22
CA LEU A 89 10.14 6.09 1.09
C LEU A 89 10.65 5.27 2.27
N GLU A 90 10.18 5.57 3.49
CA GLU A 90 10.50 4.77 4.67
C GLU A 90 9.88 3.37 4.54
N ASN A 91 8.62 3.30 4.10
CA ASN A 91 7.96 2.04 3.82
C ASN A 91 8.68 1.25 2.72
N LEU A 92 9.13 1.91 1.64
CA LEU A 92 9.95 1.26 0.60
C LEU A 92 11.23 0.65 1.17
N GLN A 93 11.85 1.33 2.13
CA GLN A 93 13.03 0.80 2.83
C GLN A 93 12.73 -0.52 3.54
N GLU A 94 11.64 -0.57 4.30
CA GLU A 94 11.20 -1.78 4.99
C GLU A 94 10.83 -2.90 4.02
N GLU A 95 10.09 -2.56 2.97
CA GLU A 95 9.65 -3.48 1.92
C GLU A 95 10.80 -4.11 1.15
N SER A 96 11.86 -3.33 0.93
CA SER A 96 13.11 -3.80 0.28
C SER A 96 13.84 -4.88 1.10
N GLY A 97 13.53 -5.04 2.38
CA GLY A 97 13.96 -6.19 3.19
C GLY A 97 13.21 -7.48 2.91
N ARG A 98 12.02 -7.43 2.31
CA ARG A 98 11.13 -8.58 2.12
C ARG A 98 11.41 -9.28 0.80
N LYS A 99 11.95 -10.51 0.87
CA LYS A 99 12.33 -11.30 -0.32
C LYS A 99 11.20 -11.45 -1.34
N ILE A 100 9.96 -11.67 -0.87
CA ILE A 100 8.80 -11.86 -1.74
C ILE A 100 8.49 -10.60 -2.57
N LEU A 101 8.61 -9.40 -1.97
CA LEU A 101 8.39 -8.14 -2.67
C LEU A 101 9.51 -7.86 -3.67
N LYS A 102 10.76 -8.20 -3.34
CA LYS A 102 11.88 -8.10 -4.29
C LYS A 102 11.69 -8.95 -5.54
N ASN A 103 11.01 -10.08 -5.45
CA ASN A 103 10.73 -10.89 -6.62
C ASN A 103 9.89 -10.12 -7.65
N TYR A 104 8.93 -9.29 -7.23
CA TYR A 104 8.17 -8.43 -8.14
C TYR A 104 9.05 -7.43 -8.90
N LEU A 105 10.13 -6.95 -8.26
CA LEU A 105 11.05 -5.98 -8.86
C LEU A 105 12.07 -6.64 -9.80
N ASN A 106 12.46 -7.87 -9.51
CA ASN A 106 13.58 -8.55 -10.18
C ASN A 106 13.13 -9.55 -11.25
N ASP A 107 11.91 -10.09 -11.13
CA ASP A 107 11.35 -11.03 -12.09
C ASP A 107 10.00 -10.51 -12.60
N LEU A 108 9.97 -10.12 -13.87
CA LEU A 108 8.76 -9.59 -14.52
C LEU A 108 7.67 -10.65 -14.71
N ASN A 109 7.98 -11.93 -14.60
CA ASN A 109 7.02 -13.02 -14.70
C ASN A 109 6.53 -13.49 -13.33
N PHE A 110 7.17 -13.04 -12.24
CA PHE A 110 6.76 -13.43 -10.91
C PHE A 110 5.34 -12.94 -10.60
N THR A 111 4.50 -13.80 -10.07
CA THR A 111 3.18 -13.48 -9.54
C THR A 111 2.87 -14.45 -8.40
N GLN A 112 2.12 -13.99 -7.42
CA GLN A 112 1.54 -14.84 -6.37
C GLN A 112 0.15 -15.34 -6.74
N ASN A 113 -0.42 -14.87 -7.86
CA ASN A 113 -1.78 -15.17 -8.31
C ASN A 113 -2.84 -14.86 -7.22
N LEU A 114 -2.68 -13.75 -6.51
CA LEU A 114 -3.50 -13.42 -5.33
C LEU A 114 -4.98 -13.43 -5.67
N LYS A 115 -5.36 -12.89 -6.81
CA LYS A 115 -6.75 -12.82 -7.27
C LYS A 115 -7.39 -14.21 -7.45
N LEU A 116 -6.59 -15.20 -7.85
CA LEU A 116 -7.05 -16.59 -8.05
C LEU A 116 -7.01 -17.42 -6.75
N ARG A 117 -6.23 -16.99 -5.78
CA ARG A 117 -6.00 -17.70 -4.52
C ARG A 117 -6.73 -17.06 -3.34
N GLN A 118 -7.77 -16.26 -3.60
CA GLN A 118 -8.46 -15.52 -2.53
C GLN A 118 -8.98 -16.45 -1.41
N ASN A 119 -9.56 -17.59 -1.74
CA ASN A 119 -10.05 -18.54 -0.73
C ASN A 119 -8.92 -19.07 0.19
N GLU A 120 -7.71 -19.21 -0.34
CA GLU A 120 -6.54 -19.61 0.45
C GLU A 120 -6.08 -18.46 1.36
N ILE A 121 -6.09 -17.25 0.83
CA ILE A 121 -5.74 -16.03 1.56
C ILE A 121 -6.71 -15.79 2.71
N ASP A 122 -8.01 -15.89 2.46
CA ASP A 122 -9.06 -15.74 3.48
C ASP A 122 -8.89 -16.75 4.62
N LYS A 123 -8.53 -17.99 4.29
CA LYS A 123 -8.25 -19.01 5.30
C LYS A 123 -7.04 -18.66 6.16
N ILE A 124 -5.94 -18.21 5.52
CA ILE A 124 -4.73 -17.77 6.25
C ILE A 124 -5.06 -16.59 7.16
N GLU A 125 -5.87 -15.63 6.68
CA GLU A 125 -6.28 -14.47 7.47
C GLU A 125 -7.12 -14.87 8.68
N ILE A 126 -8.07 -15.78 8.51
CA ILE A 126 -8.88 -16.33 9.61
C ILE A 126 -7.99 -17.03 10.65
N ASP A 127 -7.07 -17.91 10.20
CA ASP A 127 -6.15 -18.63 11.08
C ASP A 127 -5.25 -17.65 11.87
N LEU A 128 -4.78 -16.57 11.22
CA LEU A 128 -4.00 -15.51 11.87
C LEU A 128 -4.84 -14.77 12.92
N LEU A 129 -6.06 -14.36 12.58
CA LEU A 129 -6.96 -13.67 13.52
C LEU A 129 -7.29 -14.53 14.73
N GLU A 130 -7.50 -15.83 14.55
CA GLU A 130 -7.71 -16.76 15.66
C GLU A 130 -6.46 -16.91 16.55
N SER A 131 -5.27 -16.96 15.92
CA SER A 131 -4.01 -17.00 16.63
C SER A 131 -3.77 -15.74 17.46
N GLU A 132 -4.06 -14.56 16.88
CA GLU A 132 -3.95 -13.28 17.56
C GLU A 132 -4.96 -13.14 18.71
N LYS A 133 -6.21 -13.59 18.52
CA LYS A 133 -7.20 -13.63 19.62
C LYS A 133 -6.74 -14.53 20.78
N LYS A 134 -6.11 -15.67 20.48
CA LYS A 134 -5.50 -16.52 21.51
C LYS A 134 -4.37 -15.82 22.24
N LYS A 135 -3.47 -15.14 21.51
CA LYS A 135 -2.37 -14.34 22.09
C LYS A 135 -2.90 -13.20 22.97
N LEU A 136 -3.91 -12.48 22.52
CA LEU A 136 -4.51 -11.37 23.28
C LEU A 136 -5.02 -11.83 24.66
N LYS A 137 -5.54 -13.06 24.75
CA LYS A 137 -5.98 -13.65 26.02
C LYS A 137 -4.80 -13.91 27.00
N TYR A 138 -3.58 -14.08 26.47
CA TYR A 138 -2.35 -14.21 27.26
C TYR A 138 -1.63 -12.88 27.49
N LEU A 139 -1.83 -11.88 26.62
CA LEU A 139 -1.16 -10.56 26.69
C LEU A 139 -1.59 -9.70 27.89
N LEU A 140 -2.77 -9.93 28.45
CA LEU A 140 -3.17 -9.27 29.72
C LEU A 140 -2.23 -9.60 30.89
N LEU A 141 -1.44 -10.67 30.78
CA LEU A 141 -0.37 -11.03 31.72
C LEU A 141 1.02 -10.57 31.25
N ASP A 142 1.23 -10.41 29.91
CA ASP A 142 2.52 -10.04 29.33
C ASP A 142 2.74 -8.53 29.25
N ASP A 143 1.71 -7.70 29.30
CA ASP A 143 1.84 -6.23 29.30
C ASP A 143 2.64 -5.73 30.53
N LEU A 144 2.52 -6.42 31.68
CA LEU A 144 3.32 -6.11 32.85
C LEU A 144 4.81 -6.46 32.64
N ILE A 145 5.08 -7.55 31.92
CA ILE A 145 6.44 -8.06 31.64
C ILE A 145 7.10 -7.24 30.52
N SER A 146 6.35 -6.78 29.51
CA SER A 146 6.87 -5.97 28.41
C SER A 146 7.23 -4.56 28.85
N PHE A 147 6.51 -4.00 29.82
CA PHE A 147 6.86 -2.73 30.46
C PHE A 147 8.23 -2.84 31.19
N ILE A 148 8.48 -3.95 31.84
CA ILE A 148 9.75 -4.21 32.56
C ILE A 148 10.92 -4.45 31.59
N LYS A 149 10.68 -4.98 30.38
CA LYS A 149 11.72 -5.33 29.39
C LYS A 149 12.19 -4.16 28.51
N PHE A 150 11.73 -2.93 28.73
CA PHE A 150 12.12 -1.75 27.94
C PHE A 150 12.04 -1.96 26.41
N TYR A 151 11.01 -2.65 25.93
CA TYR A 151 10.85 -3.04 24.52
C TYR A 151 10.94 -1.86 23.55
N ARG A 152 10.39 -0.69 23.93
CA ARG A 152 10.46 0.55 23.14
C ARG A 152 11.89 1.09 23.00
N LEU A 153 12.73 0.97 24.01
CA LEU A 153 14.14 1.40 23.95
C LEU A 153 14.98 0.54 22.99
N ARG A 154 14.74 -0.78 22.92
CA ARG A 154 15.40 -1.66 21.96
C ARG A 154 15.03 -1.33 20.52
N GLY A 155 13.76 -1.01 20.22
CA GLY A 155 13.31 -0.58 18.90
C GLY A 155 14.02 0.70 18.43
N MET A 156 14.20 1.69 19.30
CA MET A 156 14.91 2.93 18.99
C MET A 156 16.41 2.74 18.71
N ILE A 157 17.05 1.77 19.33
CA ILE A 157 18.47 1.47 19.12
C ILE A 157 18.69 0.71 17.81
N LEU A 158 17.80 -0.23 17.46
CA LEU A 158 17.91 -1.03 16.25
C LEU A 158 17.63 -0.22 14.96
N SER A 159 16.77 0.82 15.03
CA SER A 159 16.48 1.67 13.89
C SER A 159 17.65 2.55 13.43
N LYS A 160 18.66 2.78 14.29
CA LYS A 160 19.86 3.58 13.96
C LYS A 160 20.93 2.84 13.13
N PHE A 161 20.79 1.55 12.90
CA PHE A 161 21.77 0.73 12.18
C PHE A 161 21.35 0.33 10.76
N SER A 162 20.31 0.93 10.18
CA SER A 162 19.97 0.68 8.80
C SER A 162 20.99 1.35 7.87
N LYS A 163 21.75 0.55 7.12
CA LYS A 163 22.62 1.03 6.03
C LYS A 163 21.75 1.83 5.05
N SER A 164 22.24 3.00 4.64
CA SER A 164 21.67 3.79 3.56
C SER A 164 21.75 3.00 2.25
N ILE A 165 20.70 2.27 1.92
CA ILE A 165 20.52 1.66 0.60
C ILE A 165 19.97 2.77 -0.31
N ASN A 166 20.38 2.78 -1.58
CA ASN A 166 19.95 3.81 -2.53
C ASN A 166 18.50 3.55 -2.98
N PHE A 167 17.54 3.94 -2.13
CA PHE A 167 16.09 3.73 -2.39
C PHE A 167 15.57 4.55 -3.57
N GLN A 168 16.25 5.62 -3.96
CA GLN A 168 15.87 6.44 -5.10
C GLN A 168 15.94 5.66 -6.41
N SER A 169 16.98 4.81 -6.58
CA SER A 169 17.08 3.97 -7.78
C SER A 169 15.98 2.94 -7.85
N ASP A 170 15.61 2.34 -6.71
CA ASP A 170 14.53 1.35 -6.66
C ASP A 170 13.17 2.00 -6.91
N PHE A 171 12.91 3.18 -6.33
CA PHE A 171 11.68 3.92 -6.57
C PHE A 171 11.52 4.32 -8.04
N LYS A 172 12.57 4.84 -8.65
CA LYS A 172 12.57 5.14 -10.10
C LYS A 172 12.26 3.91 -10.94
N LYS A 173 12.93 2.79 -10.64
CA LYS A 173 12.68 1.50 -11.31
C LYS A 173 11.23 1.06 -11.15
N ILE A 174 10.65 1.17 -9.95
CA ILE A 174 9.26 0.83 -9.66
C ILE A 174 8.31 1.68 -10.53
N LEU A 175 8.52 3.00 -10.61
CA LEU A 175 7.71 3.89 -11.45
C LEU A 175 7.79 3.53 -12.93
N GLU A 176 8.99 3.27 -13.44
CA GLU A 176 9.21 2.86 -14.84
C GLU A 176 8.51 1.54 -15.16
N LEU A 177 8.61 0.56 -14.27
CA LEU A 177 7.95 -0.75 -14.42
C LEU A 177 6.43 -0.62 -14.35
N SER A 178 5.92 0.20 -13.45
CA SER A 178 4.48 0.47 -13.34
C SER A 178 3.93 1.16 -14.59
N LYS A 179 4.66 2.11 -15.15
CA LYS A 179 4.30 2.74 -16.41
C LYS A 179 4.24 1.72 -17.55
N LYS A 180 5.27 0.90 -17.73
CA LYS A 180 5.30 -0.15 -18.76
C LYS A 180 4.15 -1.15 -18.59
N LEU A 181 3.86 -1.53 -17.34
CA LEU A 181 2.77 -2.46 -17.04
C LEU A 181 1.41 -1.87 -17.38
N THR A 182 1.16 -0.62 -17.03
CA THR A 182 -0.11 0.06 -17.33
C THR A 182 -0.29 0.24 -18.83
N GLU A 183 0.75 0.64 -19.55
CA GLU A 183 0.74 0.76 -21.02
C GLU A 183 0.44 -0.58 -21.70
N LYS A 184 1.05 -1.68 -21.24
CA LYS A 184 0.79 -3.05 -21.73
C LYS A 184 -0.69 -3.47 -21.54
N ASN A 185 -1.34 -2.96 -20.51
CA ASN A 185 -2.75 -3.21 -20.23
C ASN A 185 -3.70 -2.15 -20.81
N TYR A 186 -3.22 -1.29 -21.70
CA TYR A 186 -3.99 -0.21 -22.33
C TYR A 186 -4.55 0.80 -21.29
N SER A 187 -3.91 0.91 -20.15
CA SER A 187 -4.22 1.86 -19.09
C SER A 187 -3.27 3.05 -19.11
N LYS A 188 -3.73 4.19 -18.59
CA LYS A 188 -2.88 5.37 -18.40
C LYS A 188 -2.52 5.54 -16.93
N LEU A 189 -1.23 5.64 -16.62
CA LEU A 189 -0.74 5.90 -15.28
C LEU A 189 -0.74 7.40 -14.99
N TYR A 190 -1.31 7.77 -13.84
CA TYR A 190 -1.22 9.10 -13.25
C TYR A 190 -0.55 8.96 -11.89
N PHE A 191 0.52 9.70 -11.69
CA PHE A 191 1.21 9.79 -10.41
C PHE A 191 0.79 11.08 -9.71
N VAL A 192 0.28 10.94 -8.49
CA VAL A 192 -0.18 12.06 -7.66
C VAL A 192 0.72 12.14 -6.44
N TYR A 193 1.49 13.21 -6.36
CA TYR A 193 2.30 13.52 -5.19
C TYR A 193 1.46 14.24 -4.14
N LEU A 194 1.36 13.65 -2.95
CA LEU A 194 0.69 14.23 -1.81
C LEU A 194 1.73 14.75 -0.82
N PRO A 195 1.92 16.09 -0.73
CA PRO A 195 2.93 16.65 0.15
C PRO A 195 2.53 16.56 1.61
N GLU A 196 3.52 16.43 2.49
CA GLU A 196 3.32 16.46 3.93
C GLU A 196 2.91 17.87 4.41
N TYR A 197 1.99 17.95 5.38
CA TYR A 197 1.52 19.21 5.94
C TYR A 197 2.67 20.04 6.58
N ASP A 198 3.60 19.37 7.27
CA ASP A 198 4.72 20.04 7.96
C ASP A 198 5.66 20.75 6.99
N ARG A 199 5.65 20.39 5.70
CA ARG A 199 6.34 21.10 4.63
C ARG A 199 5.97 22.58 4.55
N TYR A 200 4.73 22.92 4.87
CA TYR A 200 4.19 24.27 4.78
C TYR A 200 4.32 25.05 6.09
N LYS A 201 4.78 24.43 7.17
CA LYS A 201 5.08 25.11 8.43
C LYS A 201 6.42 25.83 8.34
N LYS A 202 6.44 27.13 8.66
CA LYS A 202 7.65 27.93 8.71
C LYS A 202 8.69 27.30 9.65
N GLY A 203 9.88 26.99 9.15
CA GLY A 203 11.03 26.51 9.95
C GLY A 203 11.17 25.00 10.09
N MET A 204 10.25 24.17 9.56
CA MET A 204 10.33 22.70 9.65
C MET A 204 10.72 22.03 8.33
N TYR A 205 11.39 22.72 7.44
CA TYR A 205 11.66 22.21 6.10
C TYR A 205 12.84 21.21 6.09
N ASN A 206 12.57 19.93 5.84
CA ASN A 206 13.60 18.96 5.50
C ASN A 206 13.39 18.48 4.04
N ASN A 207 14.39 18.76 3.20
CA ASN A 207 14.28 18.68 1.74
C ASN A 207 14.56 17.28 1.16
N THR A 208 14.78 16.26 1.99
CA THR A 208 15.31 14.96 1.56
C THR A 208 14.38 14.19 0.62
N ASN A 209 13.07 14.32 0.80
CA ASN A 209 12.10 13.57 0.01
C ASN A 209 11.55 14.32 -1.23
N TYR A 210 11.94 15.59 -1.40
CA TYR A 210 11.45 16.43 -2.50
C TYR A 210 12.29 16.34 -3.78
N ASN A 211 13.52 15.92 -3.66
CA ASN A 211 14.47 15.84 -4.79
C ASN A 211 14.43 14.46 -5.50
N LEU A 212 13.31 13.74 -5.36
CA LEU A 212 12.99 12.54 -6.13
C LEU A 212 12.42 12.94 -7.48
#